data_0ee6edfa0d860fee680e83216c9b9e63
#
_entry.id   0ee6edfa0d860fee680e83216c9b9e63
#
_cell.length_a   1.000
_cell.length_b   1.000
_cell.length_c   1.000
_cell.angle_alpha   90.00
_cell.angle_beta   90.00
_cell.angle_gamma   90.00
#
_symmetry.space_group_name_H-M   'P 1'
#
loop_
_entity.id
_entity.type
_entity.pdbx_description
1 polymer ?
#
loop_
_entity_poly.entity_id
_entity_poly.type
_entity_poly.pdbx_seq_one_letter_code
_entity_poly.pdbx_strand_id
1 'polypeptide(L)'
;MAREFSTSDKFIKLILFLIIGCGAFQKGMPHKSYHGKTGRVFNVSKQAVGVVVNKRVKGKILPKRISVRIEHVKHSQCRKDFLDRVHANEVKKREQKVTGKLVECKRYVVLSLYESSWGNLLLI
;
A
#
# COMPACT_ATOMS: atom_id res chain seq x y z
N MET A 1 -14.13 -13.05 24.71
CA MET A 1 -12.71 -13.07 25.07
C MET A 1 -11.90 -12.25 24.09
N ALA A 2 -11.41 -11.11 24.52
CA ALA A 2 -10.49 -10.35 23.72
C ALA A 2 -9.15 -11.09 23.67
N ARG A 3 -8.79 -11.59 22.51
CA ARG A 3 -7.48 -12.19 22.29
C ARG A 3 -6.44 -11.10 22.43
N GLU A 4 -5.50 -11.26 23.34
CA GLU A 4 -4.34 -10.40 23.39
C GLU A 4 -3.62 -10.45 22.05
N PHE A 5 -3.48 -9.28 21.41
CA PHE A 5 -2.83 -9.21 20.13
C PHE A 5 -1.34 -9.54 20.27
N SER A 6 -0.93 -10.60 19.64
CA SER A 6 0.47 -10.92 19.45
C SER A 6 1.21 -9.76 18.76
N THR A 7 2.52 -9.70 18.92
CA THR A 7 3.35 -8.68 18.25
C THR A 7 3.15 -8.71 16.73
N SER A 8 2.96 -9.90 16.18
CA SER A 8 2.63 -10.08 14.76
C SER A 8 1.30 -9.43 14.37
N ASP A 9 0.29 -9.48 15.26
CA ASP A 9 -1.01 -8.85 14.99
C ASP A 9 -0.92 -7.32 14.94
N LYS A 10 -0.02 -6.75 15.73
CA LYS A 10 0.24 -5.31 15.70
C LYS A 10 0.86 -4.87 14.36
N PHE A 11 1.74 -5.67 13.80
CA PHE A 11 2.30 -5.43 12.47
C PHE A 11 1.25 -5.54 11.37
N ILE A 12 0.34 -6.50 11.48
CA ILE A 12 -0.76 -6.68 10.51
C ILE A 12 -1.66 -5.44 10.47
N LYS A 13 -1.90 -4.80 11.61
CA LYS A 13 -2.70 -3.57 11.68
C LYS A 13 -2.12 -2.39 10.90
N LEU A 14 -0.81 -2.37 10.70
CA LEU A 14 -0.12 -1.32 9.94
C LEU A 14 -0.08 -1.60 8.44
N ILE A 15 -0.45 -2.82 8.04
CA ILE A 15 -0.39 -3.23 6.64
C ILE A 15 -1.68 -2.81 5.92
N LEU A 16 -1.51 -2.28 4.72
CA LEU A 16 -2.61 -1.95 3.84
C LEU A 16 -3.01 -3.18 3.02
N PHE A 17 -4.31 -3.44 2.93
CA PHE A 17 -4.86 -4.54 2.16
C PHE A 17 -5.77 -4.05 1.04
N LEU A 18 -5.65 -4.71 -0.09
CA LEU A 18 -6.52 -4.49 -1.24
C LEU A 18 -7.69 -5.47 -1.18
N ILE A 19 -8.90 -4.95 -1.27
CA ILE A 19 -10.12 -5.76 -1.25
C ILE A 19 -10.46 -6.18 -2.68
N ILE A 20 -10.44 -7.49 -2.93
CA ILE A 20 -10.84 -8.06 -4.21
C ILE A 20 -11.92 -9.10 -3.96
N GLY A 21 -13.16 -8.77 -4.29
CA GLY A 21 -14.26 -9.72 -4.19
C GLY A 21 -14.07 -10.86 -5.18
N CYS A 22 -14.12 -12.09 -4.69
CA CYS A 22 -14.02 -13.29 -5.52
C CYS A 22 -15.30 -14.12 -5.40
N GLY A 23 -15.96 -14.37 -6.52
CA GLY A 23 -17.21 -15.12 -6.55
C GLY A 23 -17.10 -16.59 -6.15
N ALA A 24 -15.89 -17.16 -6.18
CA ALA A 24 -15.65 -18.52 -5.72
C ALA A 24 -15.85 -18.68 -4.21
N PHE A 25 -15.66 -17.63 -3.44
CA PHE A 25 -15.85 -17.60 -1.99
C PHE A 25 -17.03 -16.70 -1.66
N GLN A 26 -18.22 -17.31 -1.52
CA GLN A 26 -19.47 -16.56 -1.36
C GLN A 26 -19.68 -15.97 0.03
N LYS A 27 -19.07 -16.53 1.06
CA LYS A 27 -19.20 -16.05 2.44
C LYS A 27 -18.18 -14.95 2.75
N GLY A 28 -18.62 -13.96 3.52
CA GLY A 28 -17.75 -12.85 3.92
C GLY A 28 -17.33 -11.95 2.77
N MET A 29 -18.06 -11.98 1.67
CA MET A 29 -17.80 -11.16 0.48
C MET A 29 -18.20 -9.70 0.73
N PRO A 30 -17.33 -8.72 0.47
CA PRO A 30 -17.67 -7.31 0.63
C PRO A 30 -18.61 -6.83 -0.47
N HIS A 31 -19.33 -5.74 -0.20
CA HIS A 31 -20.17 -5.09 -1.20
C HIS A 31 -19.32 -4.62 -2.40
N LYS A 32 -19.91 -4.58 -3.57
CA LYS A 32 -19.23 -4.19 -4.82
C LYS A 32 -18.57 -2.80 -4.76
N SER A 33 -19.10 -1.89 -3.95
CA SER A 33 -18.53 -0.55 -3.77
C SER A 33 -17.15 -0.54 -3.11
N TYR A 34 -16.80 -1.60 -2.41
CA TYR A 34 -15.48 -1.75 -1.77
C TYR A 34 -14.48 -2.50 -2.63
N HIS A 35 -14.92 -3.05 -3.75
CA HIS A 35 -14.04 -3.79 -4.65
C HIS A 35 -12.96 -2.89 -5.25
N GLY A 36 -11.72 -3.32 -5.21
CA GLY A 36 -10.58 -2.56 -5.69
C GLY A 36 -10.13 -1.43 -4.75
N LYS A 37 -10.73 -1.31 -3.57
CA LYS A 37 -10.33 -0.30 -2.59
C LYS A 37 -9.26 -0.83 -1.65
N THR A 38 -8.37 0.04 -1.24
CA THR A 38 -7.33 -0.26 -0.26
C THR A 38 -7.77 0.22 1.11
N GLY A 39 -7.59 -0.63 2.11
CA GLY A 39 -7.96 -0.30 3.47
C GLY A 39 -6.89 -0.68 4.48
N ARG A 40 -7.03 -0.15 5.68
CA ARG A 40 -6.15 -0.46 6.81
C ARG A 40 -6.83 -1.44 7.75
N VAL A 41 -6.08 -2.45 8.18
CA VAL A 41 -6.60 -3.45 9.13
C VAL A 41 -6.71 -2.86 10.52
N PHE A 42 -7.88 -2.99 11.15
CA PHE A 42 -8.11 -2.58 12.54
C PHE A 42 -8.34 -3.76 13.47
N ASN A 43 -8.74 -4.91 12.95
CA ASN A 43 -9.02 -6.10 13.74
C ASN A 43 -8.69 -7.36 12.94
N VAL A 44 -8.31 -8.40 13.66
CA VAL A 44 -8.03 -9.71 13.05
C VAL A 44 -8.83 -10.75 13.83
N SER A 45 -9.69 -11.48 13.14
CA SER A 45 -10.43 -12.61 13.70
C SER A 45 -9.91 -13.92 13.10
N LYS A 46 -10.50 -15.04 13.53
CA LYS A 46 -10.02 -16.37 13.14
C LYS A 46 -9.98 -16.61 11.64
N GLN A 47 -11.00 -16.15 10.91
CA GLN A 47 -11.14 -16.38 9.45
C GLN A 47 -11.33 -15.10 8.66
N ALA A 48 -11.46 -13.97 9.33
CA ALA A 48 -11.76 -12.70 8.71
C ALA A 48 -10.88 -11.59 9.24
N VAL A 49 -10.81 -10.51 8.50
CA VAL A 49 -10.03 -9.33 8.85
C VAL A 49 -10.96 -8.12 8.84
N GLY A 50 -10.92 -7.32 9.90
CA GLY A 50 -11.62 -6.06 9.96
C GLY A 50 -10.81 -4.97 9.29
N VAL A 51 -11.35 -4.33 8.28
CA VAL A 51 -10.66 -3.33 7.47
C VAL A 51 -11.43 -2.01 7.52
N VAL A 52 -10.70 -0.90 7.70
CA VAL A 52 -11.23 0.45 7.57
C VAL A 52 -11.00 0.92 6.15
N VAL A 53 -12.08 1.15 5.40
CA VAL A 53 -12.04 1.57 4.01
C VAL A 53 -12.83 2.87 3.85
N ASN A 54 -12.28 3.79 3.10
CA ASN A 54 -12.98 5.03 2.78
C ASN A 54 -14.01 4.79 1.69
N LYS A 55 -15.24 5.18 1.94
CA LYS A 55 -16.34 5.09 0.98
C LYS A 55 -16.87 6.49 0.67
N ARG A 56 -17.07 6.76 -0.60
CA ARG A 56 -17.72 8.00 -1.04
C ARG A 56 -19.22 7.90 -0.87
N VAL A 57 -19.78 8.78 -0.05
CA VAL A 57 -21.23 8.88 0.19
C VAL A 57 -21.66 10.31 -0.07
N LYS A 58 -22.47 10.54 -1.10
CA LYS A 58 -23.06 11.86 -1.43
C LYS A 58 -22.05 13.03 -1.44
N GLY A 59 -20.87 12.83 -2.01
CA GLY A 59 -19.83 13.86 -2.06
C GLY A 59 -18.94 13.96 -0.81
N LYS A 60 -19.19 13.15 0.20
CA LYS A 60 -18.33 13.02 1.39
C LYS A 60 -17.60 11.69 1.38
N ILE A 61 -16.41 11.66 1.94
CA ILE A 61 -15.66 10.43 2.12
C ILE A 61 -15.76 10.04 3.58
N LEU A 62 -16.40 8.90 3.84
CA LEU A 62 -16.59 8.38 5.19
C LEU A 62 -15.76 7.11 5.39
N PRO A 63 -15.03 6.98 6.51
CA PRO A 63 -14.37 5.73 6.84
C PRO A 63 -15.41 4.69 7.27
N LYS A 64 -15.40 3.55 6.59
CA LYS A 64 -16.28 2.42 6.91
C LYS A 64 -15.45 1.26 7.44
N ARG A 65 -15.93 0.68 8.53
CA ARG A 65 -15.34 -0.53 9.11
C ARG A 65 -16.10 -1.74 8.62
N ILE A 66 -15.43 -2.59 7.86
CA ILE A 66 -16.02 -3.80 7.32
C ILE A 66 -15.21 -5.02 7.74
N SER A 67 -15.90 -6.14 7.89
CA SER A 67 -15.27 -7.42 8.14
C SER A 67 -15.27 -8.23 6.85
N VAL A 68 -14.10 -8.65 6.41
CA VAL A 68 -13.92 -9.33 5.13
C VAL A 68 -13.12 -10.60 5.37
N ARG A 69 -13.52 -11.71 4.74
CA ARG A 69 -12.77 -12.95 4.80
C ARG A 69 -11.40 -12.81 4.14
N ILE A 70 -10.46 -13.60 4.60
CA ILE A 70 -9.05 -13.56 4.15
C ILE A 70 -8.95 -13.81 2.63
N GLU A 71 -9.85 -14.63 2.07
CA GLU A 71 -9.85 -14.96 0.64
C GLU A 71 -10.14 -13.75 -0.27
N HIS A 72 -10.81 -12.74 0.27
CA HIS A 72 -11.17 -11.52 -0.47
C HIS A 72 -10.18 -10.38 -0.26
N VAL A 73 -9.07 -10.63 0.45
CA VAL A 73 -8.10 -9.61 0.80
C VAL A 73 -6.73 -10.00 0.30
N LYS A 74 -6.05 -9.07 -0.37
CA LYS A 74 -4.67 -9.24 -0.81
C LYS A 74 -3.80 -8.15 -0.23
N HIS A 75 -2.53 -8.45 -0.01
CA HIS A 75 -1.57 -7.45 0.43
C HIS A 75 -1.42 -6.36 -0.62
N SER A 76 -1.58 -5.10 -0.21
CA SER A 76 -1.46 -3.98 -1.13
C SER A 76 0.00 -3.71 -1.49
N GLN A 77 0.26 -3.46 -2.76
CA GLN A 77 1.58 -3.10 -3.28
C GLN A 77 1.84 -1.58 -3.24
N CYS A 78 0.85 -0.79 -2.85
CA CYS A 78 0.96 0.67 -2.88
C CYS A 78 2.05 1.22 -1.96
N ARG A 79 2.36 0.52 -0.88
CA ARG A 79 3.38 0.93 0.09
C ARG A 79 4.75 0.32 -0.17
N LYS A 80 4.81 -0.75 -0.94
CA LYS A 80 6.04 -1.50 -1.19
C LYS A 80 7.12 -0.64 -1.86
N ASP A 81 6.77 0.06 -2.92
CA ASP A 81 7.66 0.96 -3.65
C ASP A 81 8.32 2.00 -2.75
N PHE A 82 7.51 2.61 -1.89
CA PHE A 82 8.00 3.61 -0.94
C PHE A 82 9.00 3.01 0.05
N LEU A 83 8.69 1.86 0.61
CA LEU A 83 9.57 1.19 1.58
C LEU A 83 10.88 0.72 0.94
N ASP A 84 10.82 0.17 -0.26
CA ASP A 84 11.99 -0.25 -1.02
C ASP A 84 12.90 0.96 -1.32
N ARG A 85 12.31 2.08 -1.70
CA ARG A 85 13.05 3.31 -1.97
C ARG A 85 13.69 3.89 -0.73
N VAL A 86 13.00 3.86 0.41
CA VAL A 86 13.58 4.29 1.71
C VAL A 86 14.80 3.45 2.05
N HIS A 87 14.70 2.13 1.91
CA HIS A 87 15.80 1.22 2.16
C HIS A 87 16.99 1.49 1.24
N ALA A 88 16.74 1.65 -0.05
CA ALA A 88 17.77 1.99 -1.03
C ALA A 88 18.45 3.33 -0.73
N ASN A 89 17.68 4.33 -0.31
CA ASN A 89 18.21 5.64 0.08
C ASN A 89 19.10 5.57 1.34
N GLU A 90 18.73 4.74 2.31
CA GLU A 90 19.56 4.50 3.49
C GLU A 90 20.90 3.86 3.13
N VAL A 91 20.90 2.87 2.26
CA VAL A 91 22.11 2.23 1.76
C VAL A 91 23.00 3.26 1.04
N LYS A 92 22.43 4.07 0.16
CA LYS A 92 23.15 5.15 -0.53
C LYS A 92 23.78 6.15 0.44
N LYS A 93 23.06 6.55 1.48
CA LYS A 93 23.58 7.46 2.50
C LYS A 93 24.73 6.87 3.29
N ARG A 94 24.69 5.57 3.60
CA ARG A 94 25.79 4.87 4.26
C ARG A 94 27.04 4.83 3.38
N GLU A 95 26.88 4.53 2.10
CA GLU A 95 27.97 4.54 1.13
C GLU A 95 28.56 5.94 0.97
N GLN A 96 27.72 6.96 0.97
CA GLN A 96 28.19 8.36 0.93
C GLN A 96 29.09 8.71 2.13
N LYS A 97 28.74 8.25 3.32
CA LYS A 97 29.57 8.47 4.52
C LYS A 97 30.93 7.80 4.43
N VAL A 98 30.99 6.63 3.81
CA VAL A 98 32.23 5.86 3.67
C VAL A 98 33.10 6.40 2.54
N THR A 99 32.51 6.71 1.38
CA THR A 99 33.24 7.11 0.17
C THR A 99 33.40 8.62 0.02
N GLY A 100 32.59 9.42 0.74
CA GLY A 100 32.58 10.87 0.63
C GLY A 100 31.99 11.43 -0.66
N LYS A 101 31.44 10.58 -1.53
CA LYS A 101 30.80 11.03 -2.77
C LYS A 101 29.35 11.40 -2.54
N LEU A 102 28.92 12.53 -3.09
CA LEU A 102 27.53 12.94 -3.05
C LEU A 102 26.65 11.98 -3.87
N VAL A 103 25.67 11.40 -3.22
CA VAL A 103 24.70 10.50 -3.86
C VAL A 103 23.34 11.16 -3.86
N GLU A 104 22.72 11.16 -5.01
CA GLU A 104 21.41 11.76 -5.21
C GLU A 104 20.30 10.77 -4.82
N CYS A 105 19.45 11.20 -3.87
CA CYS A 105 18.34 10.37 -3.37
C CYS A 105 16.98 10.81 -3.92
N LYS A 106 16.93 11.91 -4.67
CA LYS A 106 15.68 12.43 -5.24
C LYS A 106 15.18 11.59 -6.40
N ARG A 107 13.89 11.55 -6.56
CA ARG A 107 13.20 10.82 -7.64
C ARG A 107 13.09 11.69 -8.90
N TYR A 108 13.71 11.25 -9.99
CA TYR A 108 13.67 11.97 -11.28
C TYR A 108 12.79 11.33 -12.34
N VAL A 109 12.10 10.27 -12.02
CA VAL A 109 11.54 9.31 -12.99
C VAL A 109 10.71 9.95 -14.10
N VAL A 110 9.85 10.92 -13.77
CA VAL A 110 8.95 11.54 -14.76
C VAL A 110 9.66 12.60 -15.58
N LEU A 111 10.45 13.46 -14.93
CA LEU A 111 11.16 14.55 -15.59
C LEU A 111 12.28 14.06 -16.51
N SER A 112 13.04 13.03 -16.10
CA SER A 112 14.12 12.50 -16.91
C SER A 112 13.63 11.83 -18.20
N LEU A 113 12.49 11.13 -18.16
CA LEU A 113 11.87 10.57 -19.35
C LEU A 113 11.36 11.66 -20.30
N TYR A 114 10.82 12.73 -19.77
CA TYR A 114 10.38 13.87 -20.55
C TYR A 114 11.56 14.62 -21.18
N GLU A 115 12.59 14.87 -20.42
CA GLU A 115 13.80 15.54 -20.90
C GLU A 115 14.50 14.73 -21.98
N SER A 116 14.59 13.42 -21.85
CA SER A 116 15.22 12.58 -22.86
C SER A 116 14.44 12.55 -24.18
N SER A 117 13.10 12.53 -24.13
CA SER A 117 12.28 12.56 -25.34
C SER A 117 12.30 13.95 -26.01
N TRP A 118 12.29 15.03 -25.24
CA TRP A 118 12.42 16.38 -25.76
C TRP A 118 13.83 16.68 -26.25
N GLY A 119 14.85 16.18 -25.57
CA GLY A 119 16.23 16.30 -25.98
C GLY A 119 16.48 15.68 -27.34
N ASN A 120 15.91 14.53 -27.62
CA ASN A 120 15.98 13.88 -28.92
C ASN A 120 15.26 14.66 -30.03
N LEU A 121 14.18 15.35 -29.69
CA LEU A 121 13.45 16.21 -30.63
C LEU A 121 14.18 17.52 -30.93
N LEU A 122 14.92 18.05 -29.96
CA LEU A 122 15.68 19.29 -30.12
C LEU A 122 17.02 19.08 -30.82
N LEU A 123 17.54 17.85 -30.84
CA LEU A 123 18.77 17.51 -31.53
C LEU A 123 18.59 17.19 -33.04
N ILE A 124 17.37 17.11 -33.47
CA ILE A 124 17.00 16.97 -34.86
C ILE A 124 16.67 18.35 -35.43
#